data_f30b8bfdd2c230ad50b89ef575c95564
#
_entry.id   f30b8bfdd2c230ad50b89ef575c95564
#
_cell.length_a   1.000
_cell.length_b   1.000
_cell.length_c   1.000
_cell.angle_alpha   90.00
_cell.angle_beta   90.00
_cell.angle_gamma   90.00
#
_symmetry.space_group_name_H-M   'P 1'
#
loop_
_entity.id
_entity.type
_entity.pdbx_description
1 polymer ?
#
loop_
_entity_poly.entity_id
_entity_poly.type
_entity_poly.pdbx_seq_one_letter_code
_entity_poly.pdbx_strand_id
1 'polypeptide(L)'
;MTSETTDKSNTIVTVTPIAHIKLLELRDAETEGEQLGLRLEILSEPGEDFRYDLSFDFFTKAAFSDEVRTIDGLKIIIPAKDIDSFQDAVIDHSDTQGLLIRNPNKPKSAQIEGLV
;
A
#
# COMPACT_ATOMS: atom_id res chain seq x y z
N MET A 1 -18.88 -15.54 -12.71
CA MET A 1 -18.23 -15.85 -12.91
C MET A 1 -16.88 -15.54 -12.71
N THR A 2 -16.20 -15.64 -13.37
CA THR A 2 -14.81 -15.60 -13.19
C THR A 2 -14.23 -14.23 -13.01
N SER A 3 -15.03 -13.21 -13.22
CA SER A 3 -14.45 -11.90 -13.16
C SER A 3 -13.95 -11.54 -11.78
N GLU A 4 -14.59 -12.01 -10.74
CA GLU A 4 -14.07 -11.63 -9.46
C GLU A 4 -12.79 -12.36 -9.14
N THR A 5 -12.59 -13.54 -9.66
CA THR A 5 -11.32 -14.19 -9.48
C THR A 5 -10.22 -13.39 -10.16
N THR A 6 -10.49 -12.86 -11.32
CA THR A 6 -9.52 -12.04 -12.01
C THR A 6 -9.22 -10.79 -11.22
N ASP A 7 -10.25 -10.17 -10.66
CA ASP A 7 -10.03 -8.96 -9.89
C ASP A 7 -9.13 -9.22 -8.69
N LYS A 8 -9.33 -10.36 -8.02
CA LYS A 8 -8.51 -10.65 -6.87
C LYS A 8 -7.06 -10.86 -7.26
N SER A 9 -6.82 -11.50 -8.38
CA SER A 9 -5.46 -11.76 -8.77
C SER A 9 -4.71 -10.48 -9.13
N ASN A 10 -5.43 -9.39 -9.39
CA ASN A 10 -4.78 -8.14 -9.72
C ASN A 10 -4.63 -7.22 -8.52
N THR A 11 -5.02 -7.67 -7.34
CA THR A 11 -4.94 -6.84 -6.16
C THR A 11 -3.58 -7.02 -5.51
N ILE A 12 -2.85 -5.92 -5.36
CA ILE A 12 -1.57 -5.97 -4.70
C ILE A 12 -1.76 -6.02 -3.20
N VAL A 13 -2.54 -5.09 -2.65
CA VAL A 13 -2.83 -5.06 -1.22
C VAL A 13 -4.32 -5.21 -1.01
N THR A 14 -4.68 -5.71 0.16
CA THR A 14 -6.06 -5.80 0.61
C THR A 14 -6.24 -4.85 1.77
N VAL A 15 -7.39 -4.21 1.86
CA VAL A 15 -7.70 -3.30 2.95
C VAL A 15 -8.90 -3.88 3.68
N THR A 16 -8.77 -4.13 5.00
CA THR A 16 -9.89 -4.67 5.75
C THR A 16 -11.01 -3.63 5.84
N PRO A 17 -12.27 -4.05 6.06
CA PRO A 17 -13.37 -3.08 6.13
C PRO A 17 -13.15 -2.00 7.17
N ILE A 18 -12.62 -2.34 8.34
CA ILE A 18 -12.39 -1.35 9.37
C ILE A 18 -11.32 -0.35 8.94
N ALA A 19 -10.23 -0.84 8.35
CA ALA A 19 -9.18 0.04 7.88
C ALA A 19 -9.70 0.93 6.75
N HIS A 20 -10.54 0.38 5.88
CA HIS A 20 -11.08 1.13 4.76
C HIS A 20 -11.92 2.31 5.25
N ILE A 21 -12.79 2.08 6.23
CA ILE A 21 -13.61 3.15 6.78
C ILE A 21 -12.72 4.22 7.40
N LYS A 22 -11.71 3.80 8.17
CA LYS A 22 -10.84 4.74 8.84
C LYS A 22 -10.03 5.56 7.83
N LEU A 23 -9.54 4.92 6.80
CA LEU A 23 -8.75 5.62 5.79
C LEU A 23 -9.59 6.62 5.00
N LEU A 24 -10.84 6.27 4.70
CA LEU A 24 -11.71 7.22 4.03
C LEU A 24 -12.01 8.42 4.92
N GLU A 25 -12.21 8.20 6.21
CA GLU A 25 -12.41 9.30 7.14
C GLU A 25 -11.21 10.23 7.17
N LEU A 26 -10.02 9.66 7.24
CA LEU A 26 -8.81 10.47 7.29
C LEU A 26 -8.60 11.24 5.99
N ARG A 27 -8.88 10.59 4.87
CA ARG A 27 -8.74 11.24 3.58
C ARG A 27 -9.71 12.42 3.47
N ASP A 28 -10.96 12.19 3.88
CA ASP A 28 -11.99 13.21 3.72
C ASP A 28 -11.79 14.38 4.64
N ALA A 29 -10.98 14.23 5.68
CA ALA A 29 -10.64 15.34 6.57
C ALA A 29 -9.56 16.24 5.96
N GLU A 30 -8.91 15.78 4.88
CA GLU A 30 -7.89 16.58 4.23
C GLU A 30 -8.50 17.53 3.22
N THR A 31 -7.82 18.64 2.97
CA THR A 31 -8.22 19.55 1.91
C THR A 31 -8.13 18.80 0.57
N GLU A 32 -9.18 18.90 -0.23
CA GLU A 32 -9.24 18.22 -1.51
C GLU A 32 -9.12 16.70 -1.39
N GLY A 33 -9.70 16.15 -0.34
CA GLY A 33 -9.56 14.73 -0.06
C GLY A 33 -9.94 13.81 -1.21
N GLU A 34 -10.94 14.19 -2.00
CA GLU A 34 -11.37 13.34 -3.09
C GLU A 34 -10.33 13.19 -4.19
N GLN A 35 -9.30 14.06 -4.20
CA GLN A 35 -8.22 13.98 -5.16
C GLN A 35 -7.01 13.23 -4.61
N LEU A 36 -7.11 12.73 -3.39
CA LEU A 36 -5.99 12.08 -2.72
C LEU A 36 -6.12 10.58 -2.74
N GLY A 37 -4.98 9.91 -2.83
CA GLY A 37 -4.89 8.48 -2.62
C GLY A 37 -3.92 8.20 -1.49
N LEU A 38 -4.02 7.01 -0.94
CA LEU A 38 -3.10 6.58 0.11
C LEU A 38 -1.84 6.05 -0.56
N ARG A 39 -0.73 6.70 -0.29
CA ARG A 39 0.56 6.28 -0.82
C ARG A 39 1.24 5.39 0.20
N LEU A 40 1.62 4.21 -0.22
CA LEU A 40 2.32 3.23 0.60
C LEU A 40 3.72 3.11 0.08
N GLU A 41 4.70 3.31 0.94
CA GLU A 41 6.09 3.25 0.52
C GLU A 41 6.93 2.54 1.57
N ILE A 42 7.96 1.84 1.13
CA ILE A 42 8.92 1.20 2.01
C ILE A 42 10.17 2.06 2.04
N LEU A 43 10.56 2.48 3.24
CA LEU A 43 11.67 3.41 3.39
C LEU A 43 12.98 2.75 3.81
N SER A 44 12.94 1.48 4.18
CA SER A 44 14.15 0.83 4.71
C SER A 44 15.14 0.52 3.63
N GLU A 45 16.39 0.34 4.05
CA GLU A 45 17.46 -0.08 3.16
C GLU A 45 17.35 -1.57 2.88
N PRO A 46 17.96 -2.05 1.80
CA PRO A 46 17.92 -3.48 1.51
C PRO A 46 18.47 -4.29 2.68
N GLY A 47 17.77 -5.36 3.02
CA GLY A 47 18.16 -6.24 4.12
C GLY A 47 17.64 -5.85 5.47
N GLU A 48 17.15 -4.63 5.63
CA GLU A 48 16.54 -4.20 6.89
C GLU A 48 15.08 -4.57 6.92
N ASP A 49 14.53 -4.70 8.12
CA ASP A 49 13.09 -4.90 8.25
C ASP A 49 12.35 -3.76 7.57
N PHE A 50 11.17 -4.07 7.03
CA PHE A 50 10.40 -3.05 6.34
C PHE A 50 9.94 -1.97 7.31
N ARG A 51 10.18 -0.73 6.93
CA ARG A 51 9.59 0.43 7.58
C ARG A 51 8.70 1.09 6.56
N TYR A 52 7.46 1.32 6.93
CA TYR A 52 6.45 1.79 5.99
C TYR A 52 6.16 3.26 6.20
N ASP A 53 5.94 3.95 5.10
CA ASP A 53 5.46 5.32 5.13
C ASP A 53 4.08 5.33 4.48
N LEU A 54 3.09 5.83 5.20
CA LEU A 54 1.74 5.97 4.68
C LEU A 54 1.39 7.44 4.70
N SER A 55 1.02 7.98 3.55
CA SER A 55 0.64 9.37 3.46
C SER A 55 -0.41 9.54 2.38
N PHE A 56 -1.17 10.62 2.44
CA PHE A 56 -2.09 10.94 1.36
C PHE A 56 -1.39 11.88 0.38
N ASP A 57 -1.56 11.59 -0.90
CA ASP A 57 -0.96 12.41 -1.93
C ASP A 57 -1.92 12.46 -3.11
N PHE A 58 -1.78 13.45 -3.95
CA PHE A 58 -2.63 13.55 -5.13
C PHE A 58 -2.33 12.38 -6.05
N PHE A 59 -3.37 11.60 -6.38
CA PHE A 59 -3.13 10.44 -7.22
C PHE A 59 -2.75 10.84 -8.64
N THR A 60 -3.05 12.07 -9.04
CA THR A 60 -2.64 12.54 -10.35
C THR A 60 -1.14 12.80 -10.45
N LYS A 61 -0.45 12.83 -9.30
CA LYS A 61 0.99 13.02 -9.30
C LYS A 61 1.77 11.71 -9.32
N ALA A 62 1.08 10.58 -9.30
CA ALA A 62 1.76 9.30 -9.34
C ALA A 62 2.58 9.20 -10.62
N ALA A 63 3.77 8.60 -10.51
CA ALA A 63 4.60 8.39 -11.68
C ALA A 63 3.96 7.35 -12.58
N PHE A 64 4.30 7.39 -13.85
CA PHE A 64 3.70 6.47 -14.82
C PHE A 64 3.92 5.00 -14.42
N SER A 65 5.06 4.69 -13.83
CA SER A 65 5.37 3.32 -13.44
C SER A 65 4.79 2.92 -12.08
N ASP A 66 4.23 3.87 -11.34
CA ASP A 66 3.63 3.53 -10.05
C ASP A 66 2.32 2.81 -10.27
N GLU A 67 1.96 1.97 -9.30
CA GLU A 67 0.69 1.27 -9.36
C GLU A 67 -0.35 2.11 -8.64
N VAL A 68 -1.46 2.40 -9.31
CA VAL A 68 -2.57 3.10 -8.69
C VAL A 68 -3.80 2.22 -8.84
N ARG A 69 -4.37 1.80 -7.71
CA ARG A 69 -5.54 0.93 -7.69
C ARG A 69 -6.64 1.58 -6.88
N THR A 70 -7.88 1.33 -7.27
CA THR A 70 -9.03 1.85 -6.53
C THR A 70 -9.70 0.68 -5.84
N ILE A 71 -9.87 0.80 -4.52
CA ILE A 71 -10.55 -0.22 -3.72
C ILE A 71 -11.72 0.48 -3.05
N ASP A 72 -12.93 0.23 -3.55
CA ASP A 72 -14.17 0.80 -3.02
C ASP A 72 -14.04 2.31 -2.76
N GLY A 73 -13.61 3.03 -3.77
CA GLY A 73 -13.51 4.48 -3.69
C GLY A 73 -12.22 5.01 -3.11
N LEU A 74 -11.39 4.17 -2.55
CA LEU A 74 -10.11 4.59 -2.00
C LEU A 74 -9.01 4.24 -2.98
N LYS A 75 -8.24 5.23 -3.40
CA LYS A 75 -7.12 4.96 -4.28
C LYS A 75 -5.88 4.66 -3.47
N ILE A 76 -5.15 3.64 -3.89
CA ILE A 76 -3.90 3.22 -3.26
C ILE A 76 -2.79 3.42 -4.29
N ILE A 77 -1.73 4.08 -3.89
CA ILE A 77 -0.60 4.38 -4.77
C ILE A 77 0.63 3.64 -4.23
N ILE A 78 1.25 2.82 -5.07
CA ILE A 78 2.45 2.08 -4.67
C ILE A 78 3.55 2.40 -5.65
N PRO A 79 4.69 2.93 -5.16
CA PRO A 79 5.82 3.21 -6.05
C PRO A 79 6.32 1.95 -6.74
N ALA A 80 6.80 2.10 -7.95
CA ALA A 80 7.24 0.95 -8.73
C ALA A 80 8.25 0.09 -8.00
N LYS A 81 9.14 0.70 -7.24
CA LYS A 81 10.19 -0.04 -6.53
C LYS A 81 9.64 -0.99 -5.48
N ASP A 82 8.42 -0.73 -5.00
CA ASP A 82 7.85 -1.48 -3.88
C ASP A 82 6.73 -2.43 -4.28
N ILE A 83 6.36 -2.48 -5.54
CA ILE A 83 5.20 -3.27 -5.97
C ILE A 83 5.34 -4.73 -5.55
N ASP A 84 6.48 -5.33 -5.83
CA ASP A 84 6.67 -6.74 -5.50
C ASP A 84 6.67 -6.98 -4.00
N SER A 85 7.18 -6.02 -3.25
CA SER A 85 7.27 -6.19 -1.80
C SER A 85 5.94 -6.02 -1.09
N PHE A 86 4.93 -5.46 -1.76
CA PHE A 86 3.61 -5.33 -1.16
C PHE A 86 2.62 -6.39 -1.62
N GLN A 87 3.04 -7.34 -2.45
CA GLN A 87 2.11 -8.36 -2.94
C GLN A 87 1.49 -9.10 -1.77
N ASP A 88 0.15 -9.18 -1.79
CA ASP A 88 -0.62 -9.88 -0.76
C ASP A 88 -0.55 -9.28 0.63
N ALA A 89 -0.06 -8.06 0.75
CA ALA A 89 -0.08 -7.37 2.03
C ALA A 89 -1.50 -6.97 2.40
N VAL A 90 -1.77 -6.87 3.70
CA VAL A 90 -3.08 -6.50 4.21
C VAL A 90 -2.94 -5.28 5.09
N ILE A 91 -3.74 -4.26 4.82
CA ILE A 91 -3.82 -3.08 5.66
C ILE A 91 -5.01 -3.26 6.58
N ASP A 92 -4.76 -3.16 7.87
CA ASP A 92 -5.78 -3.37 8.90
C ASP A 92 -5.74 -2.21 9.88
N HIS A 93 -6.66 -2.21 10.81
CA HIS A 93 -6.73 -1.17 11.84
C HIS A 93 -7.20 -1.78 13.15
N SER A 94 -6.57 -1.39 14.24
CA SER A 94 -7.03 -1.81 15.56
C SER A 94 -7.15 -0.60 16.44
N ASP A 95 -8.00 -0.70 17.47
CA ASP A 95 -8.23 0.42 18.38
C ASP A 95 -7.00 0.75 19.21
N THR A 96 -6.15 -0.23 19.44
CA THR A 96 -4.98 -0.02 20.30
C THR A 96 -3.72 0.33 19.53
N GLN A 97 -3.60 -0.13 18.29
CA GLN A 97 -2.37 0.06 17.53
C GLN A 97 -2.52 0.96 16.32
N GLY A 98 -3.74 1.35 15.97
CA GLY A 98 -3.96 2.17 14.79
C GLY A 98 -3.85 1.34 13.52
N LEU A 99 -3.32 1.94 12.47
CA LEU A 99 -3.17 1.24 11.20
C LEU A 99 -2.02 0.25 11.26
N LEU A 100 -2.26 -0.92 10.71
CA LEU A 100 -1.30 -2.02 10.71
C LEU A 100 -1.14 -2.52 9.30
N ILE A 101 0.07 -2.98 8.98
CA ILE A 101 0.33 -3.65 7.70
C ILE A 101 0.85 -5.03 8.00
N ARG A 102 0.15 -6.05 7.51
CA ARG A 102 0.62 -7.41 7.58
C ARG A 102 1.14 -7.78 6.21
N ASN A 103 2.40 -8.09 6.11
CA ASN A 103 3.05 -8.31 4.83
C ASN A 103 3.75 -9.65 4.83
N PRO A 104 3.35 -10.59 3.96
CA PRO A 104 3.99 -11.90 3.92
C PRO A 104 5.38 -11.86 3.29
N ASN A 105 5.74 -10.76 2.66
CA ASN A 105 7.04 -10.66 2.02
C ASN A 105 8.10 -10.29 3.02
N LYS A 106 9.33 -10.69 2.73
CA LYS A 106 10.46 -10.35 3.57
C LYS A 106 11.41 -9.46 2.81
N PRO A 107 12.15 -8.61 3.53
CA PRO A 107 13.13 -7.75 2.87
C PRO A 107 14.17 -8.59 2.13
N LYS A 108 14.61 -8.08 1.01
CA LYS A 108 15.68 -8.73 0.29
C LYS A 108 16.98 -8.51 1.04
N SER A 109 17.81 -9.53 1.07
CA SER A 109 19.06 -9.44 1.77
C SER A 109 20.05 -8.60 0.99
N ALA A 110 20.61 -7.59 1.62
CA ALA A 110 21.58 -6.75 0.96
C ALA A 110 22.88 -7.46 0.72
N GLN A 111 23.22 -8.43 1.58
CA GLN A 111 24.49 -9.06 1.45
C GLN A 111 24.62 -9.97 0.27
N ILE A 112 23.56 -10.36 -0.35
CA ILE A 112 23.62 -11.23 -1.49
C ILE A 112 24.51 -10.65 -2.56
N GLU A 113 24.27 -9.40 -2.90
CA GLU A 113 25.06 -8.85 -3.93
C GLU A 113 26.41 -8.41 -3.41
N GLY A 114 26.51 -8.06 -2.20
CA GLY A 114 27.77 -7.59 -1.71
C GLY A 114 28.83 -8.62 -1.59
N LEU A 115 28.44 -9.88 -1.58
CA LEU A 115 29.42 -10.89 -1.41
C LEU A 115 30.14 -11.30 -2.62
N VAL A 116 29.60 -11.04 -3.68
CA VAL A 116 30.27 -11.53 -4.86
C VAL A 116 31.00 -10.44 -5.57
#